data_cdcfa5de9d8b4dfe5a2cf8dddeebbcb3
#
_entry.id   cdcfa5de9d8b4dfe5a2cf8dddeebbcb3
#
_cell.length_a   1.000
_cell.length_b   1.000
_cell.length_c   1.000
_cell.angle_alpha   90.00
_cell.angle_beta   90.00
_cell.angle_gamma   90.00
#
_symmetry.space_group_name_H-M   'P 1'
#
loop_
_entity.id
_entity.type
_entity.pdbx_description
1 polymer ?
#
loop_
_entity_poly.entity_id
_entity_poly.type
_entity_poly.pdbx_seq_one_letter_code
_entity_poly.pdbx_strand_id
1 'polypeptide(L)'
;MIDFKVHLENDIVSLVQTEENHFEGLYTVGSNSIIWEQHLDKDRWKLNNFRKYIDGGLDNKEGCFTIIDKERNKIIGTTRYYSFNQEALSVKIGYTFISQHYWGTHMNYKIKKLMLDYIFQYLNKVYFDIWETNYRSQKSVEKLGGERLSLEKNNKYLYLIEKTVWGNFISTEPKNS
;
A
#
# COMPACT_ATOMS: atom_id res chain seq x y z
N MET A 1 -2.02 18.96 11.80
CA MET A 1 -2.66 17.63 12.05
C MET A 1 -2.60 16.86 10.74
N ILE A 2 -2.27 15.56 10.76
CA ILE A 2 -2.22 14.74 9.54
C ILE A 2 -3.64 14.38 9.14
N ASP A 3 -4.00 14.62 7.90
CA ASP A 3 -5.24 14.09 7.32
C ASP A 3 -4.96 12.75 6.64
N PHE A 4 -5.26 11.65 7.30
CA PHE A 4 -5.10 10.31 6.72
C PHE A 4 -6.18 9.93 5.70
N LYS A 5 -7.23 10.75 5.57
CA LYS A 5 -8.33 10.53 4.62
C LYS A 5 -8.23 11.40 3.38
N VAL A 6 -7.05 11.94 3.13
CA VAL A 6 -6.76 12.78 1.96
C VAL A 6 -6.97 12.02 0.65
N HIS A 7 -7.42 12.74 -0.38
CA HIS A 7 -7.39 12.23 -1.76
C HIS A 7 -5.98 12.48 -2.33
N LEU A 8 -5.34 11.43 -2.82
CA LEU A 8 -4.01 11.50 -3.44
C LEU A 8 -4.12 11.07 -4.90
N GLU A 9 -3.54 11.84 -5.82
CA GLU A 9 -3.57 11.46 -7.23
C GLU A 9 -2.37 12.00 -8.02
N ASN A 10 -2.14 11.39 -9.16
CA ASN A 10 -1.32 11.91 -10.26
C ASN A 10 -2.06 11.70 -11.60
N ASP A 11 -1.40 11.87 -12.73
CA ASP A 11 -2.03 11.71 -14.04
C ASP A 11 -2.54 10.29 -14.35
N ILE A 12 -2.04 9.29 -13.62
CA ILE A 12 -2.25 7.87 -13.94
C ILE A 12 -3.14 7.17 -12.92
N VAL A 13 -2.97 7.46 -11.64
CA VAL A 13 -3.63 6.76 -10.55
C VAL A 13 -4.21 7.73 -9.53
N SER A 14 -5.37 7.37 -8.99
CA SER A 14 -6.06 8.07 -7.91
C SER A 14 -6.27 7.13 -6.72
N LEU A 15 -6.03 7.65 -5.52
CA LEU A 15 -6.23 6.99 -4.23
C LEU A 15 -7.33 7.75 -3.50
N VAL A 16 -8.53 7.20 -3.49
CA VAL A 16 -9.70 7.77 -2.80
C VAL A 16 -10.00 6.97 -1.55
N GLN A 17 -10.63 7.57 -0.54
CA GLN A 17 -11.06 6.82 0.63
C GLN A 17 -11.97 5.67 0.21
N THR A 18 -11.71 4.49 0.80
CA THR A 18 -12.54 3.32 0.55
C THR A 18 -13.90 3.53 1.19
N GLU A 19 -14.95 3.33 0.41
CA GLU A 19 -16.35 3.40 0.82
C GLU A 19 -17.05 2.08 0.53
N GLU A 20 -18.21 1.87 1.12
CA GLU A 20 -19.00 0.64 0.97
C GLU A 20 -19.34 0.36 -0.51
N ASN A 21 -19.64 1.38 -1.28
CA ASN A 21 -19.97 1.27 -2.70
C ASN A 21 -18.78 0.84 -3.59
N HIS A 22 -17.55 0.85 -3.05
CA HIS A 22 -16.36 0.32 -3.75
C HIS A 22 -16.22 -1.20 -3.63
N PHE A 23 -17.00 -1.84 -2.74
CA PHE A 23 -16.81 -3.26 -2.41
C PHE A 23 -16.83 -4.19 -3.64
N GLU A 24 -17.84 -4.06 -4.49
CA GLU A 24 -17.99 -4.91 -5.68
C GLU A 24 -16.82 -4.75 -6.65
N GLY A 25 -16.36 -3.52 -6.87
CA GLY A 25 -15.17 -3.25 -7.69
C GLY A 25 -13.89 -3.83 -7.09
N LEU A 26 -13.71 -3.70 -5.79
CA LEU A 26 -12.58 -4.27 -5.06
C LEU A 26 -12.64 -5.79 -5.06
N TYR A 27 -13.82 -6.40 -4.88
CA TYR A 27 -13.99 -7.85 -4.91
C TYR A 27 -13.73 -8.42 -6.30
N THR A 28 -14.15 -7.73 -7.35
CA THR A 28 -13.85 -8.14 -8.74
C THR A 28 -12.34 -8.34 -8.94
N VAL A 29 -11.50 -7.50 -8.34
CA VAL A 29 -10.04 -7.65 -8.36
C VAL A 29 -9.57 -8.69 -7.35
N GLY A 30 -10.02 -8.58 -6.09
CA GLY A 30 -9.54 -9.36 -4.96
C GLY A 30 -9.98 -10.82 -4.93
N SER A 31 -11.00 -11.20 -5.72
CA SER A 31 -11.45 -12.59 -5.88
C SER A 31 -10.47 -13.47 -6.66
N ASN A 32 -9.46 -12.91 -7.29
CA ASN A 32 -8.39 -13.66 -7.92
C ASN A 32 -7.45 -14.26 -6.87
N SER A 33 -7.48 -15.60 -6.69
CA SER A 33 -6.69 -16.32 -5.69
C SER A 33 -5.17 -16.11 -5.83
N ILE A 34 -4.68 -15.85 -7.03
CA ILE A 34 -3.26 -15.65 -7.34
C ILE A 34 -2.68 -14.43 -6.60
N ILE A 35 -3.52 -13.42 -6.31
CA ILE A 35 -3.11 -12.24 -5.54
C ILE A 35 -2.63 -12.62 -4.15
N TRP A 36 -3.22 -13.66 -3.57
CA TRP A 36 -3.05 -14.07 -2.17
C TRP A 36 -2.09 -15.25 -1.98
N GLU A 37 -1.55 -15.85 -3.05
CA GLU A 37 -0.73 -17.06 -2.98
C GLU A 37 0.52 -16.94 -2.07
N GLN A 38 1.11 -15.73 -1.98
CA GLN A 38 2.27 -15.42 -1.12
C GLN A 38 1.88 -14.84 0.24
N HIS A 39 0.58 -14.75 0.54
CA HIS A 39 0.08 -14.36 1.84
C HIS A 39 -0.15 -15.58 2.73
N LEU A 40 -0.04 -15.40 4.04
CA LEU A 40 -0.39 -16.47 4.99
C LEU A 40 -1.88 -16.81 4.89
N ASP A 41 -2.73 -15.79 4.77
CA ASP A 41 -4.16 -15.93 4.56
C ASP A 41 -4.46 -16.10 3.06
N LYS A 42 -4.23 -17.32 2.58
CA LYS A 42 -4.39 -17.68 1.16
C LYS A 42 -5.85 -17.71 0.70
N ASP A 43 -6.79 -17.81 1.64
CA ASP A 43 -8.23 -17.88 1.38
C ASP A 43 -8.93 -16.51 1.35
N ARG A 44 -8.15 -15.42 1.39
CA ARG A 44 -8.69 -14.05 1.39
C ARG A 44 -9.51 -13.70 0.15
N TRP A 45 -9.31 -14.39 -0.97
CA TRP A 45 -10.12 -14.24 -2.17
C TRP A 45 -11.58 -14.71 -2.02
N LYS A 46 -11.88 -15.55 -1.02
CA LYS A 46 -13.24 -16.01 -0.74
C LYS A 46 -14.08 -14.86 -0.19
N LEU A 47 -15.31 -14.71 -0.67
CA LEU A 47 -16.17 -13.56 -0.40
C LEU A 47 -16.21 -13.15 1.07
N ASN A 48 -16.49 -14.08 1.98
CA ASN A 48 -16.60 -13.76 3.41
C ASN A 48 -15.28 -13.28 4.04
N ASN A 49 -14.15 -13.84 3.61
CA ASN A 49 -12.83 -13.44 4.09
C ASN A 49 -12.42 -12.10 3.49
N PHE A 50 -12.75 -11.89 2.21
CA PHE A 50 -12.51 -10.62 1.55
C PHE A 50 -13.37 -9.51 2.17
N ARG A 51 -14.64 -9.82 2.50
CA ARG A 51 -15.52 -8.86 3.19
C ARG A 51 -14.88 -8.40 4.51
N LYS A 52 -14.45 -9.32 5.38
CA LYS A 52 -13.75 -8.99 6.63
C LYS A 52 -12.49 -8.14 6.40
N TYR A 53 -11.76 -8.41 5.32
CA TYR A 53 -10.58 -7.65 4.96
C TYR A 53 -10.94 -6.20 4.60
N ILE A 54 -12.01 -5.98 3.84
CA ILE A 54 -12.49 -4.62 3.48
C ILE A 54 -13.10 -3.92 4.70
N ASP A 55 -13.90 -4.62 5.52
CA ASP A 55 -14.46 -4.05 6.76
C ASP A 55 -13.37 -3.50 7.69
N GLY A 56 -12.28 -4.27 7.89
CA GLY A 56 -11.12 -3.77 8.62
C GLY A 56 -10.42 -2.58 7.95
N GLY A 57 -10.70 -2.29 6.69
CA GLY A 57 -10.26 -1.07 6.01
C GLY A 57 -11.20 0.11 6.24
N LEU A 58 -12.49 -0.13 6.21
CA LEU A 58 -13.52 0.88 6.49
C LEU A 58 -13.41 1.39 7.93
N ASP A 59 -13.11 0.50 8.87
CA ASP A 59 -12.94 0.81 10.30
C ASP A 59 -11.57 1.42 10.63
N ASN A 60 -10.64 1.44 9.68
CA ASN A 60 -9.27 1.90 9.93
C ASN A 60 -9.19 3.42 10.08
N LYS A 61 -8.67 3.88 11.22
CA LYS A 61 -8.61 5.30 11.56
C LYS A 61 -7.64 6.09 10.68
N GLU A 62 -6.56 5.46 10.25
CA GLU A 62 -5.52 6.06 9.42
C GLU A 62 -5.84 6.01 7.92
N GLY A 63 -7.08 5.68 7.55
CA GLY A 63 -7.54 5.67 6.18
C GLY A 63 -7.18 4.41 5.40
N CYS A 64 -8.12 4.00 4.58
CA CYS A 64 -7.97 2.94 3.60
C CYS A 64 -8.29 3.52 2.22
N PHE A 65 -7.47 3.24 1.24
CA PHE A 65 -7.61 3.82 -0.09
C PHE A 65 -8.02 2.76 -1.11
N THR A 66 -9.05 3.06 -1.86
CA THR A 66 -9.35 2.40 -3.12
C THR A 66 -8.46 3.00 -4.20
N ILE A 67 -7.79 2.15 -4.95
CA ILE A 67 -6.87 2.53 -6.01
C ILE A 67 -7.61 2.48 -7.33
N ILE A 68 -7.62 3.60 -8.07
CA ILE A 68 -8.32 3.74 -9.34
C ILE A 68 -7.30 4.05 -10.44
N ASP A 69 -7.28 3.25 -11.51
CA ASP A 69 -6.61 3.58 -12.77
C ASP A 69 -7.43 4.68 -13.46
N LYS A 70 -6.84 5.87 -13.61
CA LYS A 70 -7.53 7.05 -14.17
C LYS A 70 -7.79 6.90 -15.67
N GLU A 71 -6.90 6.25 -16.42
CA GLU A 71 -7.05 6.04 -17.86
C GLU A 71 -8.26 5.16 -18.17
N ARG A 72 -8.40 4.07 -17.39
CA ARG A 72 -9.48 3.10 -17.59
C ARG A 72 -10.72 3.35 -16.73
N ASN A 73 -10.63 4.30 -15.81
CA ASN A 73 -11.64 4.56 -14.79
C ASN A 73 -12.08 3.28 -14.05
N LYS A 74 -11.11 2.48 -13.59
CA LYS A 74 -11.35 1.18 -12.96
C LYS A 74 -10.67 1.07 -11.62
N ILE A 75 -11.38 0.48 -10.66
CA ILE A 75 -10.79 0.03 -9.40
C ILE A 75 -9.80 -1.10 -9.70
N ILE A 76 -8.57 -0.94 -9.19
CA ILE A 76 -7.47 -1.89 -9.41
C ILE A 76 -6.90 -2.48 -8.13
N GLY A 77 -7.34 -2.04 -6.95
CA GLY A 77 -6.88 -2.56 -5.68
C GLY A 77 -7.13 -1.63 -4.51
N THR A 78 -6.43 -1.91 -3.40
CA THR A 78 -6.49 -1.10 -2.17
C THR A 78 -5.14 -1.03 -1.48
N THR A 79 -4.98 -0.05 -0.59
CA THR A 79 -3.80 0.13 0.28
C THR A 79 -4.21 0.93 1.52
N ARG A 80 -3.40 0.88 2.60
CA ARG A 80 -3.71 1.58 3.87
C ARG A 80 -2.48 2.21 4.48
N TYR A 81 -2.70 3.33 5.20
CA TYR A 81 -1.89 3.67 6.36
C TYR A 81 -2.46 2.94 7.58
N TYR A 82 -1.61 2.57 8.53
CA TYR A 82 -2.05 1.96 9.80
C TYR A 82 -0.96 2.06 10.86
N SER A 83 -1.33 1.83 12.12
CA SER A 83 -0.39 1.87 13.25
C SER A 83 0.40 3.19 13.32
N PHE A 84 -0.29 4.31 13.19
CA PHE A 84 0.32 5.62 13.40
C PHE A 84 0.86 5.75 14.82
N ASN A 85 2.08 6.24 14.94
CA ASN A 85 2.72 6.56 16.22
C ASN A 85 3.24 7.99 16.18
N GLN A 86 2.60 8.87 16.95
CA GLN A 86 2.92 10.28 16.98
C GLN A 86 4.25 10.56 17.66
N GLU A 87 4.60 9.81 18.72
CA GLU A 87 5.86 10.00 19.45
C GLU A 87 7.05 9.60 18.60
N ALA A 88 6.93 8.48 17.86
CA ALA A 88 7.96 7.99 16.96
C ALA A 88 7.95 8.70 15.60
N LEU A 89 6.99 9.59 15.33
CA LEU A 89 6.73 10.23 14.03
C LEU A 89 6.73 9.21 12.89
N SER A 90 5.96 8.15 13.07
CA SER A 90 5.96 7.00 12.16
C SER A 90 4.56 6.47 11.86
N VAL A 91 4.44 5.79 10.73
CA VAL A 91 3.23 5.07 10.31
C VAL A 91 3.64 3.83 9.53
N LYS A 92 2.75 2.86 9.44
CA LYS A 92 2.92 1.73 8.52
C LYS A 92 2.09 1.92 7.26
N ILE A 93 2.62 1.43 6.13
CA ILE A 93 1.87 1.24 4.89
C ILE A 93 1.75 -0.26 4.62
N GLY A 94 0.54 -0.72 4.31
CA GLY A 94 0.32 -2.13 4.04
C GLY A 94 -1.10 -2.44 3.57
N TYR A 95 -1.50 -3.70 3.78
CA TYR A 95 -2.79 -4.20 3.29
C TYR A 95 -3.01 -3.85 1.81
N THR A 96 -1.91 -3.94 1.03
CA THR A 96 -1.93 -3.56 -0.38
C THR A 96 -2.14 -4.79 -1.24
N PHE A 97 -3.13 -4.73 -2.10
CA PHE A 97 -3.16 -5.57 -3.29
C PHE A 97 -3.49 -4.71 -4.51
N ILE A 98 -3.00 -5.15 -5.65
CA ILE A 98 -3.35 -4.60 -6.96
C ILE A 98 -3.65 -5.74 -7.93
N SER A 99 -4.48 -5.46 -8.92
CA SER A 99 -4.78 -6.40 -10.00
C SER A 99 -3.50 -6.95 -10.62
N GLN A 100 -3.49 -8.25 -10.86
CA GLN A 100 -2.37 -8.96 -11.49
C GLN A 100 -1.92 -8.32 -12.81
N HIS A 101 -2.84 -7.70 -13.53
CA HIS A 101 -2.55 -7.00 -14.79
C HIS A 101 -1.47 -5.91 -14.65
N TYR A 102 -1.31 -5.34 -13.44
CA TYR A 102 -0.33 -4.28 -13.17
C TYR A 102 0.96 -4.79 -12.52
N TRP A 103 1.12 -6.12 -12.34
CA TRP A 103 2.36 -6.66 -11.80
C TRP A 103 3.51 -6.52 -12.79
N GLY A 104 4.69 -6.20 -12.27
CA GLY A 104 5.86 -5.93 -13.11
C GLY A 104 5.84 -4.57 -13.81
N THR A 105 4.75 -3.80 -13.66
CA THR A 105 4.66 -2.43 -14.16
C THR A 105 5.13 -1.42 -13.08
N HIS A 106 5.22 -0.14 -13.44
CA HIS A 106 5.50 0.93 -12.48
C HIS A 106 4.28 1.35 -11.63
N MET A 107 3.12 0.70 -11.77
CA MET A 107 1.88 1.11 -11.07
C MET A 107 2.06 1.12 -9.56
N ASN A 108 2.59 0.04 -8.98
CA ASN A 108 2.79 -0.01 -7.52
C ASN A 108 3.76 1.06 -7.02
N TYR A 109 4.79 1.36 -7.81
CA TYR A 109 5.71 2.46 -7.53
C TYR A 109 4.96 3.81 -7.45
N LYS A 110 4.13 4.12 -8.46
CA LYS A 110 3.34 5.37 -8.52
C LYS A 110 2.39 5.51 -7.33
N ILE A 111 1.73 4.41 -6.94
CA ILE A 111 0.87 4.35 -5.75
C ILE A 111 1.68 4.67 -4.48
N LYS A 112 2.79 3.97 -4.27
CA LYS A 112 3.61 4.16 -3.08
C LYS A 112 4.28 5.53 -3.04
N LYS A 113 4.68 6.06 -4.20
CA LYS A 113 5.22 7.41 -4.31
C LYS A 113 4.24 8.45 -3.81
N LEU A 114 2.98 8.41 -4.24
CA LEU A 114 1.93 9.32 -3.74
C LEU A 114 1.80 9.26 -2.22
N MET A 115 1.76 8.05 -1.66
CA MET A 115 1.64 7.86 -0.22
C MET A 115 2.87 8.34 0.55
N LEU A 116 4.08 8.04 0.07
CA LEU A 116 5.33 8.45 0.71
C LEU A 116 5.55 9.95 0.60
N ASP A 117 5.32 10.56 -0.57
CA ASP A 117 5.45 12.00 -0.78
C ASP A 117 4.50 12.78 0.14
N TYR A 118 3.29 12.28 0.34
CA TYR A 118 2.34 12.90 1.25
C TYR A 118 2.75 12.77 2.71
N ILE A 119 2.99 11.53 3.16
CA ILE A 119 3.17 11.28 4.58
C ILE A 119 4.48 11.83 5.13
N PHE A 120 5.53 11.90 4.31
CA PHE A 120 6.82 12.48 4.69
C PHE A 120 6.81 14.01 4.82
N GLN A 121 5.70 14.67 4.52
CA GLN A 121 5.51 16.07 4.90
C GLN A 121 5.34 16.20 6.43
N TYR A 122 4.87 15.14 7.10
CA TYR A 122 4.48 15.15 8.51
C TYR A 122 5.31 14.21 9.38
N LEU A 123 5.78 13.10 8.82
CA LEU A 123 6.46 12.02 9.56
C LEU A 123 7.89 11.80 9.05
N ASN A 124 8.67 11.06 9.84
CA ASN A 124 10.06 10.78 9.51
C ASN A 124 10.31 9.34 9.11
N LYS A 125 9.40 8.42 9.46
CA LYS A 125 9.58 6.97 9.27
C LYS A 125 8.31 6.33 8.74
N VAL A 126 8.48 5.49 7.72
CA VAL A 126 7.42 4.63 7.21
C VAL A 126 7.88 3.18 7.28
N TYR A 127 7.07 2.34 7.92
CA TYR A 127 7.35 0.92 8.06
C TYR A 127 6.43 0.07 7.19
N PHE A 128 6.91 -1.15 6.87
CA PHE A 128 6.14 -2.17 6.16
C PHE A 128 6.33 -3.51 6.86
N ASP A 129 5.22 -4.17 7.20
CA ASP A 129 5.23 -5.55 7.69
C ASP A 129 4.96 -6.50 6.52
N ILE A 130 5.95 -7.27 6.13
CA ILE A 130 5.87 -8.12 4.95
C ILE A 130 6.17 -9.58 5.34
N TRP A 131 5.24 -10.49 5.04
CA TRP A 131 5.45 -11.92 5.27
C TRP A 131 6.77 -12.40 4.63
N GLU A 132 7.51 -13.25 5.34
CA GLU A 132 8.79 -13.80 4.87
C GLU A 132 8.67 -14.54 3.53
N THR A 133 7.48 -15.09 3.23
CA THR A 133 7.17 -15.77 1.97
C THR A 133 6.68 -14.84 0.86
N ASN A 134 6.43 -13.55 1.16
CA ASN A 134 5.91 -12.60 0.18
C ASN A 134 7.04 -11.85 -0.54
N TYR A 135 7.79 -12.58 -1.36
CA TYR A 135 8.94 -12.05 -2.10
C TYR A 135 8.58 -10.90 -3.03
N ARG A 136 7.37 -10.90 -3.59
CA ARG A 136 6.88 -9.83 -4.46
C ARG A 136 6.82 -8.49 -3.72
N SER A 137 6.24 -8.48 -2.53
CA SER A 137 6.17 -7.27 -1.69
C SER A 137 7.53 -6.85 -1.17
N GLN A 138 8.40 -7.80 -0.78
CA GLN A 138 9.76 -7.51 -0.34
C GLN A 138 10.54 -6.76 -1.43
N LYS A 139 10.61 -7.33 -2.63
CA LYS A 139 11.27 -6.69 -3.78
C LYS A 139 10.67 -5.32 -4.13
N SER A 140 9.36 -5.17 -3.94
CA SER A 140 8.69 -3.92 -4.22
C SER A 140 9.11 -2.81 -3.25
N VAL A 141 9.24 -3.10 -1.96
CA VAL A 141 9.67 -2.12 -0.95
C VAL A 141 11.17 -1.85 -1.07
N GLU A 142 11.99 -2.86 -1.33
CA GLU A 142 13.43 -2.71 -1.58
C GLU A 142 13.71 -1.76 -2.77
N LYS A 143 12.92 -1.84 -3.84
CA LYS A 143 12.99 -0.93 -4.99
C LYS A 143 12.63 0.53 -4.67
N LEU A 144 11.97 0.78 -3.55
CA LEU A 144 11.66 2.12 -3.03
C LEU A 144 12.74 2.64 -2.06
N GLY A 145 13.84 1.89 -1.89
CA GLY A 145 14.88 2.20 -0.92
C GLY A 145 14.57 1.69 0.49
N GLY A 146 13.63 0.76 0.63
CA GLY A 146 13.30 0.16 1.92
C GLY A 146 14.40 -0.76 2.44
N GLU A 147 14.83 -0.53 3.67
CA GLU A 147 15.81 -1.34 4.39
C GLU A 147 15.08 -2.41 5.22
N ARG A 148 15.53 -3.66 5.12
CA ARG A 148 15.04 -4.74 5.96
C ARG A 148 15.74 -4.72 7.32
N LEU A 149 14.98 -4.51 8.40
CA LEU A 149 15.53 -4.37 9.75
C LEU A 149 15.59 -5.70 10.50
N SER A 150 14.46 -6.41 10.58
CA SER A 150 14.31 -7.58 11.44
C SER A 150 13.29 -8.58 10.89
N LEU A 151 13.39 -9.83 11.34
CA LEU A 151 12.30 -10.82 11.25
C LEU A 151 11.55 -10.82 12.58
N GLU A 152 10.29 -10.42 12.55
CA GLU A 152 9.44 -10.36 13.73
C GLU A 152 8.89 -11.76 14.11
N LYS A 153 8.46 -11.91 15.37
CA LYS A 153 7.96 -13.20 15.90
C LYS A 153 6.77 -13.78 15.12
N ASN A 154 6.09 -12.97 14.33
CA ASN A 154 4.94 -13.38 13.50
C ASN A 154 5.33 -13.73 12.06
N ASN A 155 6.60 -14.06 11.80
CA ASN A 155 7.14 -14.40 10.47
C ASN A 155 6.98 -13.28 9.43
N LYS A 156 7.06 -12.03 9.88
CA LYS A 156 7.10 -10.87 9.01
C LYS A 156 8.45 -10.18 9.11
N TYR A 157 9.00 -9.79 7.98
CA TYR A 157 10.07 -8.82 7.95
C TYR A 157 9.52 -7.42 8.18
N LEU A 158 10.19 -6.68 9.05
CA LEU A 158 9.98 -5.25 9.22
C LEU A 158 10.93 -4.50 8.27
N TYR A 159 10.36 -3.70 7.38
CA TYR A 159 11.10 -2.79 6.51
C TYR A 159 10.89 -1.35 6.95
N LEU A 160 11.89 -0.51 6.72
CA LEU A 160 11.88 0.92 7.01
C LEU A 160 12.26 1.72 5.76
N ILE A 161 11.52 2.80 5.51
CA ILE A 161 11.96 3.91 4.67
C ILE A 161 12.00 5.15 5.56
N GLU A 162 13.12 5.83 5.64
CA GLU A 162 13.26 7.11 6.31
C GLU A 162 13.04 8.27 5.33
N LYS A 163 12.52 9.39 5.84
CA LYS A 163 12.29 10.61 5.05
C LYS A 163 13.52 11.08 4.29
N THR A 164 14.69 11.01 4.93
CA THR A 164 15.97 11.41 4.32
C THR A 164 16.38 10.47 3.17
N VAL A 165 16.19 9.15 3.36
CA VAL A 165 16.44 8.13 2.32
C VAL A 165 15.51 8.34 1.14
N TRP A 166 14.22 8.57 1.41
CA TRP A 166 13.23 8.86 0.37
C TRP A 166 13.56 10.13 -0.41
N GLY A 167 13.92 11.22 0.28
CA GLY A 167 14.31 12.47 -0.36
C GLY A 167 15.50 12.33 -1.29
N ASN A 168 16.52 11.57 -0.90
CA ASN A 168 17.67 11.26 -1.75
C ASN A 168 17.26 10.39 -2.94
N PHE A 169 16.43 9.38 -2.70
CA PHE A 169 15.96 8.46 -3.73
C PHE A 169 15.22 9.20 -4.85
N ILE A 170 14.22 10.03 -4.53
CA ILE A 170 13.45 10.79 -5.54
C ILE A 170 14.29 11.85 -6.25
N SER A 171 15.36 12.37 -5.62
CA SER A 171 16.25 13.36 -6.25
C SER A 171 17.11 12.78 -7.36
N THR A 172 17.33 11.46 -7.33
CA THR A 172 18.12 10.73 -8.36
C THR A 172 17.27 10.17 -9.48
N GLU A 173 15.93 10.26 -9.36
CA GLU A 173 15.05 9.84 -10.46
C GLU A 173 15.23 10.75 -11.68
N PRO A 174 15.29 10.19 -12.89
CA PRO A 174 15.25 11.01 -14.09
C PRO A 174 13.93 11.80 -14.08
N LYS A 175 14.04 13.12 -14.09
CA LYS A 175 12.87 13.99 -14.28
C LYS A 175 12.30 13.67 -15.65
N ASN A 176 11.27 12.84 -15.70
CA ASN A 176 10.54 12.61 -16.93
C ASN A 176 9.95 13.95 -17.37
N SER A 177 10.55 14.49 -18.42
CA SER A 177 10.03 15.60 -19.22
C SER A 177 8.81 15.17 -20.00
#